data_3f7a49b52f5a0bbecaa330193a0dd9f7
#
_entry.id   3f7a49b52f5a0bbecaa330193a0dd9f7
#
_cell.length_a   1.000
_cell.length_b   1.000
_cell.length_c   1.000
_cell.angle_alpha   90.00
_cell.angle_beta   90.00
_cell.angle_gamma   90.00
#
_symmetry.space_group_name_H-M   'P 1'
#
loop_
_entity.id
_entity.type
_entity.pdbx_description
1 polymer ?
#
loop_
_entity_poly.entity_id
_entity_poly.type
_entity_poly.pdbx_seq_one_letter_code
_entity_poly.pdbx_strand_id
1 'polypeptide(L)'
;MRILVTGATGLVGRHVVASLASAGHQVRALTRNPAAAAFPDGVEVVGGDLTDPDSVPLRAVDRLYLFPVGRAARAVSAAAARAGVRRIVVLSGALADTDDSPDGYRAVERAVEDSGLEWTHVRPGEFAANWLDWAPSIREHRAVRRPYGAAVTQPTHEADIAAVAVAALTEDGHAGHVYTLAGPEALTIAAQTAAIGRAIGATVRFDDLEPATARAEWIGNGYPEPFVDWMFAMWAGSARDPAPVDDAWAGVVPRLTGRPARTFARWATDHAADFR
;
A
#
# COMPACT_ATOMS: atom_id res chain seq x y z
N MET A 1 -0.51 24.83 2.67
CA MET A 1 -1.61 24.10 3.32
C MET A 1 -1.03 23.13 4.33
N ARG A 2 -1.80 22.78 5.37
CA ARG A 2 -1.39 21.78 6.36
C ARG A 2 -2.08 20.45 6.08
N ILE A 3 -1.29 19.39 5.99
CA ILE A 3 -1.76 18.04 5.65
C ILE A 3 -1.43 17.10 6.80
N LEU A 4 -2.46 16.43 7.33
CA LEU A 4 -2.28 15.35 8.29
C LEU A 4 -2.10 14.03 7.53
N VAL A 5 -1.02 13.31 7.84
CA VAL A 5 -0.75 11.98 7.30
C VAL A 5 -0.88 10.96 8.42
N THR A 6 -1.87 10.09 8.33
CA THR A 6 -2.03 8.95 9.25
C THR A 6 -1.31 7.72 8.70
N GLY A 7 -0.96 6.76 9.56
CA GLY A 7 -0.10 5.66 9.12
C GLY A 7 1.26 6.14 8.59
N ALA A 8 1.74 7.28 9.08
CA ALA A 8 2.88 8.02 8.55
C ALA A 8 4.20 7.22 8.55
N THR A 9 4.39 6.30 9.49
CA THR A 9 5.58 5.43 9.56
C THR A 9 5.46 4.15 8.74
N GLY A 10 4.30 3.92 8.11
CA GLY A 10 4.04 2.73 7.30
C GLY A 10 4.67 2.79 5.90
N LEU A 11 4.53 1.69 5.15
CA LEU A 11 5.13 1.50 3.82
C LEU A 11 4.81 2.65 2.85
N VAL A 12 3.55 3.05 2.74
CA VAL A 12 3.13 4.15 1.85
C VAL A 12 3.24 5.50 2.55
N GLY A 13 2.79 5.59 3.82
CA GLY A 13 2.71 6.85 4.55
C GLY A 13 4.04 7.59 4.66
N ARG A 14 5.17 6.88 4.86
CA ARG A 14 6.51 7.50 4.90
C ARG A 14 6.86 8.21 3.59
N HIS A 15 6.46 7.66 2.43
CA HIS A 15 6.67 8.28 1.12
C HIS A 15 5.74 9.47 0.90
N VAL A 16 4.49 9.40 1.40
CA VAL A 16 3.56 10.54 1.39
C VAL A 16 4.16 11.70 2.19
N VAL A 17 4.62 11.44 3.42
CA VAL A 17 5.26 12.45 4.27
C VAL A 17 6.48 13.08 3.58
N ALA A 18 7.41 12.25 3.07
CA ALA A 18 8.63 12.73 2.42
C ALA A 18 8.31 13.57 1.18
N SER A 19 7.38 13.14 0.34
CA SER A 19 6.99 13.86 -0.88
C SER A 19 6.34 15.20 -0.58
N LEU A 20 5.41 15.24 0.39
CA LEU A 20 4.74 16.48 0.80
C LEU A 20 5.72 17.47 1.44
N ALA A 21 6.62 17.00 2.29
CA ALA A 21 7.65 17.84 2.92
C ALA A 21 8.60 18.43 1.86
N SER A 22 9.07 17.61 0.91
CA SER A 22 9.91 18.06 -0.21
C SER A 22 9.22 19.10 -1.10
N ALA A 23 7.89 19.04 -1.22
CA ALA A 23 7.09 20.01 -1.95
C ALA A 23 6.78 21.29 -1.14
N GLY A 24 7.31 21.43 0.08
CA GLY A 24 7.15 22.62 0.92
C GLY A 24 5.80 22.72 1.65
N HIS A 25 5.05 21.63 1.75
CA HIS A 25 3.81 21.60 2.52
C HIS A 25 4.09 21.47 4.03
N GLN A 26 3.19 22.02 4.85
CA GLN A 26 3.20 21.78 6.28
C GLN A 26 2.63 20.38 6.55
N VAL A 27 3.50 19.45 6.93
CA VAL A 27 3.13 18.06 7.17
C VAL A 27 3.05 17.78 8.66
N ARG A 28 1.92 17.21 9.08
CA ARG A 28 1.74 16.63 10.40
C ARG A 28 1.67 15.11 10.26
N ALA A 29 2.65 14.40 10.82
CA ALA A 29 2.77 12.95 10.75
C ALA A 29 2.22 12.31 12.03
N LEU A 30 1.10 11.59 11.92
CA LEU A 30 0.50 10.87 13.04
C LEU A 30 1.13 9.49 13.21
N THR A 31 1.61 9.21 14.40
CA THR A 31 2.13 7.88 14.77
C THR A 31 1.78 7.55 16.22
N ARG A 32 1.67 6.26 16.54
CA ARG A 32 1.49 5.77 17.92
C ARG A 32 2.76 5.90 18.76
N ASN A 33 3.92 5.98 18.11
CA ASN A 33 5.21 6.12 18.80
C ASN A 33 6.04 7.27 18.19
N PRO A 34 5.80 8.53 18.59
CA PRO A 34 6.53 9.67 18.06
C PRO A 34 8.04 9.62 18.31
N ALA A 35 8.47 9.05 19.44
CA ALA A 35 9.87 9.01 19.82
C ALA A 35 10.73 8.08 18.93
N ALA A 36 10.11 7.10 18.29
CA ALA A 36 10.77 6.17 17.36
C ALA A 36 10.63 6.58 15.89
N ALA A 37 9.90 7.66 15.60
CA ALA A 37 9.64 8.09 14.23
C ALA A 37 10.77 8.99 13.73
N ALA A 38 11.31 8.66 12.55
CA ALA A 38 12.31 9.48 11.85
C ALA A 38 11.70 10.04 10.56
N PHE A 39 11.61 11.37 10.47
CA PHE A 39 11.10 12.08 9.31
C PHE A 39 12.05 13.21 8.91
N PRO A 40 11.93 13.75 7.68
CA PRO A 40 12.65 14.95 7.28
C PRO A 40 12.42 16.13 8.23
N ASP A 41 13.40 17.06 8.28
CA ASP A 41 13.27 18.30 9.04
C ASP A 41 12.03 19.08 8.64
N GLY A 42 11.37 19.73 9.60
CA GLY A 42 10.16 20.50 9.38
C GLY A 42 8.85 19.72 9.39
N VAL A 43 8.90 18.40 9.53
CA VAL A 43 7.69 17.58 9.74
C VAL A 43 7.28 17.62 11.21
N GLU A 44 6.02 18.02 11.47
CA GLU A 44 5.44 17.98 12.82
C GLU A 44 5.05 16.55 13.17
N VAL A 45 5.79 15.90 14.08
CA VAL A 45 5.49 14.53 14.53
C VAL A 45 4.58 14.57 15.74
N VAL A 46 3.43 13.89 15.65
CA VAL A 46 2.40 13.91 16.71
C VAL A 46 1.98 12.50 17.10
N GLY A 47 1.70 12.34 18.40
CA GLY A 47 1.16 11.09 18.94
C GLY A 47 -0.36 11.01 18.75
N GLY A 48 -0.87 9.80 18.50
CA GLY A 48 -2.29 9.49 18.46
C GLY A 48 -2.56 8.13 17.81
N ASP A 49 -3.77 7.66 17.98
CA ASP A 49 -4.24 6.37 17.45
C ASP A 49 -5.57 6.58 16.71
N LEU A 50 -5.70 6.06 15.50
CA LEU A 50 -6.93 6.12 14.73
C LEU A 50 -8.10 5.41 15.44
N THR A 51 -7.82 4.42 16.29
CA THR A 51 -8.85 3.72 17.08
C THR A 51 -9.38 4.55 18.25
N ASP A 52 -8.72 5.66 18.55
CA ASP A 52 -9.17 6.73 19.46
C ASP A 52 -9.27 8.05 18.67
N PRO A 53 -10.42 8.34 18.06
CA PRO A 53 -10.61 9.51 17.20
C PRO A 53 -10.35 10.85 17.89
N ASP A 54 -10.50 10.93 19.20
CA ASP A 54 -10.26 12.16 19.97
C ASP A 54 -8.76 12.45 20.11
N SER A 55 -7.91 11.41 19.95
CA SER A 55 -6.45 11.57 19.93
C SER A 55 -5.92 12.08 18.59
N VAL A 56 -6.74 12.14 17.53
CA VAL A 56 -6.31 12.55 16.19
C VAL A 56 -6.27 14.08 16.09
N PRO A 57 -5.09 14.70 15.87
CA PRO A 57 -4.91 16.15 15.96
C PRO A 57 -5.34 16.89 14.69
N LEU A 58 -6.65 17.02 14.48
CA LEU A 58 -7.28 17.59 13.28
C LEU A 58 -7.34 19.12 13.25
N ARG A 59 -6.97 19.81 14.35
CA ARG A 59 -7.01 21.28 14.41
C ARG A 59 -6.12 21.92 13.36
N ALA A 60 -6.68 22.85 12.58
CA ALA A 60 -6.03 23.59 11.51
C ALA A 60 -5.42 22.67 10.41
N VAL A 61 -6.01 21.50 10.17
CA VAL A 61 -5.68 20.60 9.07
C VAL A 61 -6.57 20.92 7.87
N ASP A 62 -5.96 21.18 6.72
CA ASP A 62 -6.68 21.42 5.47
C ASP A 62 -7.10 20.12 4.76
N ARG A 63 -6.20 19.12 4.76
CA ARG A 63 -6.39 17.86 4.04
C ARG A 63 -5.84 16.67 4.86
N LEU A 64 -6.44 15.51 4.69
CA LEU A 64 -6.14 14.31 5.44
C LEU A 64 -5.78 13.16 4.49
N TYR A 65 -4.60 12.55 4.68
CA TYR A 65 -4.32 11.20 4.17
C TYR A 65 -4.73 10.19 5.23
N LEU A 66 -5.69 9.34 4.90
CA LEU A 66 -6.28 8.38 5.84
C LEU A 66 -5.80 6.95 5.56
N PHE A 67 -5.10 6.35 6.53
CA PHE A 67 -4.82 4.92 6.57
C PHE A 67 -6.10 4.16 6.93
N PRO A 68 -6.43 3.04 6.26
CA PRO A 68 -7.72 2.35 6.41
C PRO A 68 -7.77 1.55 7.72
N VAL A 69 -8.52 2.07 8.68
CA VAL A 69 -8.89 1.37 9.92
C VAL A 69 -10.41 1.35 9.98
N GLY A 70 -11.04 0.26 9.55
CA GLY A 70 -12.48 0.17 9.31
C GLY A 70 -13.34 0.68 10.46
N ARG A 71 -13.14 0.15 11.66
CA ARG A 71 -13.90 0.55 12.86
C ARG A 71 -13.72 2.03 13.26
N ALA A 72 -12.65 2.68 12.82
CA ALA A 72 -12.35 4.07 13.15
C ALA A 72 -12.78 5.06 12.06
N ALA A 73 -12.93 4.61 10.82
CA ALA A 73 -13.09 5.48 9.65
C ALA A 73 -14.25 6.46 9.79
N ARG A 74 -15.43 6.01 10.24
CA ARG A 74 -16.61 6.87 10.41
C ARG A 74 -16.38 7.97 11.45
N ALA A 75 -15.83 7.62 12.61
CA ALA A 75 -15.61 8.58 13.68
C ALA A 75 -14.51 9.60 13.31
N VAL A 76 -13.41 9.15 12.69
CA VAL A 76 -12.32 10.01 12.23
C VAL A 76 -12.79 10.95 11.12
N SER A 77 -13.55 10.45 10.13
CA SER A 77 -14.09 11.28 9.04
C SER A 77 -15.08 12.34 9.54
N ALA A 78 -15.96 11.96 10.47
CA ALA A 78 -16.86 12.92 11.11
C ALA A 78 -16.11 13.97 11.94
N ALA A 79 -15.05 13.57 12.66
CA ALA A 79 -14.21 14.52 13.40
C ALA A 79 -13.45 15.45 12.44
N ALA A 80 -12.96 14.96 11.32
CA ALA A 80 -12.32 15.74 10.28
C ALA A 80 -13.29 16.80 9.69
N ALA A 81 -14.52 16.43 9.42
CA ALA A 81 -15.55 17.36 8.94
C ALA A 81 -15.83 18.47 9.98
N ARG A 82 -16.00 18.12 11.26
CA ARG A 82 -16.18 19.10 12.34
C ARG A 82 -14.99 20.04 12.53
N ALA A 83 -13.78 19.55 12.26
CA ALA A 83 -12.55 20.34 12.37
C ALA A 83 -12.29 21.27 11.17
N GLY A 84 -13.12 21.17 10.09
CA GLY A 84 -12.99 21.99 8.89
C GLY A 84 -11.98 21.45 7.87
N VAL A 85 -11.61 20.16 7.95
CA VAL A 85 -10.87 19.49 6.89
C VAL A 85 -11.72 19.54 5.61
N ARG A 86 -11.09 19.82 4.48
CA ARG A 86 -11.81 19.95 3.20
C ARG A 86 -11.78 18.68 2.37
N ARG A 87 -10.66 17.93 2.41
CA ARG A 87 -10.45 16.74 1.56
C ARG A 87 -9.82 15.60 2.35
N ILE A 88 -10.31 14.39 2.09
CA ILE A 88 -9.71 13.14 2.57
C ILE A 88 -9.25 12.31 1.36
N VAL A 89 -7.99 11.87 1.36
CA VAL A 89 -7.49 10.85 0.44
C VAL A 89 -7.27 9.56 1.23
N VAL A 90 -7.94 8.50 0.83
CA VAL A 90 -7.91 7.21 1.53
C VAL A 90 -6.98 6.23 0.81
N LEU A 91 -6.09 5.59 1.55
CA LEU A 91 -5.50 4.35 1.09
C LEU A 91 -6.54 3.24 1.22
N SER A 92 -6.91 2.65 0.11
CA SER A 92 -7.87 1.55 0.02
C SER A 92 -7.19 0.35 -0.65
N GLY A 93 -7.93 -0.53 -1.28
CA GLY A 93 -7.41 -1.69 -2.01
C GLY A 93 -8.24 -2.00 -3.25
N ALA A 94 -7.63 -2.62 -4.26
CA ALA A 94 -8.30 -2.99 -5.51
C ALA A 94 -9.51 -3.94 -5.30
N LEU A 95 -9.52 -4.68 -4.19
CA LEU A 95 -10.60 -5.60 -3.83
C LEU A 95 -11.75 -4.93 -3.05
N ALA A 96 -11.75 -3.60 -2.88
CA ALA A 96 -12.76 -2.91 -2.09
C ALA A 96 -14.21 -3.23 -2.52
N ASP A 97 -14.47 -3.39 -3.82
CA ASP A 97 -15.81 -3.69 -4.32
C ASP A 97 -16.29 -5.12 -4.02
N THR A 98 -15.38 -6.02 -3.65
CA THR A 98 -15.67 -7.41 -3.26
C THR A 98 -15.49 -7.66 -1.76
N ASP A 99 -15.12 -6.62 -1.00
CA ASP A 99 -14.89 -6.70 0.44
C ASP A 99 -16.14 -6.25 1.21
N ASP A 100 -16.99 -7.21 1.54
CA ASP A 100 -18.21 -6.98 2.32
C ASP A 100 -17.99 -6.99 3.85
N SER A 101 -16.74 -7.06 4.29
CA SER A 101 -16.41 -7.06 5.71
C SER A 101 -16.77 -5.72 6.35
N PRO A 102 -17.33 -5.71 7.58
CA PRO A 102 -17.72 -4.47 8.26
C PRO A 102 -16.56 -3.50 8.51
N ASP A 103 -15.35 -4.04 8.58
CA ASP A 103 -14.11 -3.30 8.82
C ASP A 103 -13.19 -3.25 7.58
N GLY A 104 -13.69 -3.71 6.43
CA GLY A 104 -12.95 -3.78 5.18
C GLY A 104 -12.80 -2.45 4.46
N TYR A 105 -12.09 -2.49 3.34
CA TYR A 105 -11.82 -1.29 2.53
C TYR A 105 -13.10 -0.57 2.09
N ARG A 106 -14.12 -1.29 1.65
CA ARG A 106 -15.39 -0.67 1.20
C ARG A 106 -16.12 0.03 2.34
N ALA A 107 -16.06 -0.52 3.54
CA ALA A 107 -16.64 0.12 4.73
C ALA A 107 -15.94 1.45 5.06
N VAL A 108 -14.60 1.49 4.93
CA VAL A 108 -13.80 2.74 5.09
C VAL A 108 -14.20 3.77 4.05
N GLU A 109 -14.27 3.38 2.78
CA GLU A 109 -14.64 4.27 1.68
C GLU A 109 -16.03 4.88 1.89
N ARG A 110 -17.04 4.06 2.19
CA ARG A 110 -18.40 4.53 2.50
C ARG A 110 -18.43 5.50 3.68
N ALA A 111 -17.65 5.21 4.73
CA ALA A 111 -17.59 6.10 5.89
C ALA A 111 -17.01 7.49 5.54
N VAL A 112 -16.08 7.55 4.59
CA VAL A 112 -15.51 8.81 4.08
C VAL A 112 -16.47 9.50 3.12
N GLU A 113 -17.10 8.78 2.19
CA GLU A 113 -18.15 9.29 1.28
C GLU A 113 -19.30 9.94 2.08
N ASP A 114 -19.78 9.28 3.14
CA ASP A 114 -20.85 9.75 4.02
C ASP A 114 -20.46 11.01 4.84
N SER A 115 -19.17 11.37 4.93
CA SER A 115 -18.71 12.53 5.70
C SER A 115 -19.06 13.87 5.09
N GLY A 116 -19.40 13.91 3.80
CA GLY A 116 -19.67 15.12 3.04
C GLY A 116 -18.43 15.93 2.66
N LEU A 117 -17.22 15.41 2.94
CA LEU A 117 -15.97 16.02 2.52
C LEU A 117 -15.62 15.65 1.08
N GLU A 118 -14.75 16.43 0.42
CA GLU A 118 -14.12 15.96 -0.82
C GLU A 118 -13.33 14.68 -0.52
N TRP A 119 -13.50 13.65 -1.33
CA TRP A 119 -12.81 12.39 -1.13
C TRP A 119 -12.15 11.88 -2.40
N THR A 120 -11.09 11.10 -2.22
CA THR A 120 -10.44 10.31 -3.27
C THR A 120 -10.02 8.97 -2.68
N HIS A 121 -10.31 7.87 -3.38
CA HIS A 121 -9.87 6.53 -2.98
C HIS A 121 -8.71 6.08 -3.86
N VAL A 122 -7.58 5.75 -3.23
CA VAL A 122 -6.41 5.17 -3.88
C VAL A 122 -6.44 3.67 -3.62
N ARG A 123 -6.70 2.89 -4.66
CA ARG A 123 -6.89 1.43 -4.60
C ARG A 123 -5.72 0.70 -5.28
N PRO A 124 -4.58 0.51 -4.62
CA PRO A 124 -3.51 -0.30 -5.18
C PRO A 124 -3.94 -1.77 -5.28
N GLY A 125 -3.43 -2.44 -6.31
CA GLY A 125 -3.42 -3.89 -6.41
C GLY A 125 -2.39 -4.50 -5.46
N GLU A 126 -1.65 -5.52 -5.92
CA GLU A 126 -0.60 -6.12 -5.12
C GLU A 126 0.52 -5.12 -4.83
N PHE A 127 1.00 -5.09 -3.58
CA PHE A 127 2.16 -4.29 -3.19
C PHE A 127 3.45 -5.06 -3.49
N ALA A 128 4.41 -4.42 -4.15
CA ALA A 128 5.75 -4.99 -4.27
C ALA A 128 6.38 -5.24 -2.89
N ALA A 129 6.07 -4.41 -1.90
CA ALA A 129 6.54 -4.57 -0.52
C ALA A 129 6.09 -5.87 0.18
N ASN A 130 5.10 -6.60 -0.35
CA ASN A 130 4.75 -7.94 0.16
C ASN A 130 5.94 -8.93 0.06
N TRP A 131 6.90 -8.65 -0.82
CA TRP A 131 8.11 -9.44 -0.95
C TRP A 131 9.07 -9.32 0.25
N LEU A 132 8.90 -8.31 1.10
CA LEU A 132 9.69 -8.17 2.33
C LEU A 132 9.47 -9.31 3.32
N ASP A 133 8.33 -10.00 3.24
CA ASP A 133 8.05 -11.21 4.05
C ASP A 133 9.03 -12.35 3.73
N TRP A 134 9.64 -12.34 2.53
CA TRP A 134 10.64 -13.31 2.11
C TRP A 134 12.08 -12.91 2.48
N ALA A 135 12.29 -11.71 2.99
CA ALA A 135 13.61 -11.22 3.32
C ALA A 135 14.38 -12.14 4.29
N PRO A 136 13.78 -12.69 5.37
CA PRO A 136 14.47 -13.62 6.24
C PRO A 136 14.98 -14.87 5.50
N SER A 137 14.11 -15.52 4.71
CA SER A 137 14.45 -16.73 3.94
C SER A 137 15.52 -16.46 2.88
N ILE A 138 15.46 -15.30 2.23
CA ILE A 138 16.46 -14.91 1.24
C ILE A 138 17.80 -14.63 1.89
N ARG A 139 17.86 -13.95 3.04
CA ARG A 139 19.11 -13.71 3.77
C ARG A 139 19.77 -15.00 4.24
N GLU A 140 18.98 -15.90 4.80
CA GLU A 140 19.48 -17.11 5.45
C GLU A 140 19.77 -18.25 4.44
N HIS A 141 18.86 -18.45 3.47
CA HIS A 141 18.88 -19.64 2.61
C HIS A 141 19.07 -19.33 1.13
N ARG A 142 19.09 -18.05 0.70
CA ARG A 142 19.09 -17.64 -0.71
C ARG A 142 17.98 -18.34 -1.50
N ALA A 143 16.80 -18.46 -0.89
CA ALA A 143 15.67 -19.16 -1.49
C ALA A 143 14.33 -18.51 -1.13
N VAL A 144 13.40 -18.58 -2.07
CA VAL A 144 11.96 -18.35 -1.87
C VAL A 144 11.25 -19.68 -2.05
N ARG A 145 10.48 -20.11 -1.07
CA ARG A 145 9.77 -21.40 -1.05
C ARG A 145 8.28 -21.13 -1.03
N ARG A 146 7.61 -21.29 -2.15
CA ARG A 146 6.16 -21.07 -2.28
C ARG A 146 5.62 -21.77 -3.52
N PRO A 147 4.30 -22.05 -3.59
CA PRO A 147 3.69 -22.66 -4.76
C PRO A 147 3.46 -21.64 -5.88
N TYR A 148 3.16 -22.14 -7.04
CA TYR A 148 2.71 -21.39 -8.20
C TYR A 148 3.72 -20.35 -8.70
N GLY A 149 4.97 -20.77 -8.92
CA GLY A 149 6.01 -19.91 -9.47
C GLY A 149 5.69 -19.28 -10.81
N ALA A 150 4.80 -19.93 -11.60
CA ALA A 150 4.29 -19.42 -12.86
C ALA A 150 3.13 -18.40 -12.72
N ALA A 151 2.57 -18.23 -11.52
CA ALA A 151 1.54 -17.22 -11.31
C ALA A 151 2.07 -15.82 -11.63
N VAL A 152 1.30 -15.08 -12.40
CA VAL A 152 1.64 -13.72 -12.84
C VAL A 152 0.92 -12.73 -11.95
N THR A 153 1.66 -11.74 -11.48
CA THR A 153 1.11 -10.60 -10.74
C THR A 153 1.67 -9.28 -11.27
N GLN A 154 1.10 -8.18 -10.83
CA GLN A 154 1.45 -6.83 -11.31
C GLN A 154 1.77 -5.92 -10.12
N PRO A 155 2.92 -6.16 -9.43
CA PRO A 155 3.23 -5.53 -8.16
C PRO A 155 3.47 -4.03 -8.29
N THR A 156 2.87 -3.27 -7.39
CA THR A 156 2.94 -1.81 -7.34
C THR A 156 3.97 -1.36 -6.32
N HIS A 157 4.87 -0.47 -6.73
CA HIS A 157 5.81 0.15 -5.83
C HIS A 157 5.09 1.12 -4.87
N GLU A 158 5.35 1.04 -3.57
CA GLU A 158 4.71 1.88 -2.55
C GLU A 158 4.95 3.39 -2.75
N ALA A 159 6.09 3.78 -3.33
CA ALA A 159 6.35 5.17 -3.68
C ALA A 159 5.47 5.69 -4.84
N ASP A 160 4.96 4.81 -5.71
CA ASP A 160 4.01 5.19 -6.75
C ASP A 160 2.59 5.33 -6.18
N ILE A 161 2.20 4.45 -5.25
CA ILE A 161 0.95 4.60 -4.49
C ILE A 161 0.94 5.95 -3.77
N ALA A 162 2.06 6.28 -3.10
CA ALA A 162 2.22 7.55 -2.42
C ALA A 162 2.16 8.74 -3.39
N ALA A 163 2.77 8.63 -4.58
CA ALA A 163 2.75 9.70 -5.57
C ALA A 163 1.33 10.01 -6.07
N VAL A 164 0.51 8.99 -6.31
CA VAL A 164 -0.93 9.15 -6.65
C VAL A 164 -1.69 9.79 -5.48
N ALA A 165 -1.45 9.36 -4.25
CA ALA A 165 -2.07 9.96 -3.07
C ALA A 165 -1.67 11.43 -2.89
N VAL A 166 -0.42 11.78 -3.14
CA VAL A 166 0.09 13.16 -3.07
C VAL A 166 -0.55 14.03 -4.14
N ALA A 167 -0.64 13.58 -5.39
CA ALA A 167 -1.35 14.30 -6.44
C ALA A 167 -2.81 14.58 -6.03
N ALA A 168 -3.53 13.55 -5.56
CA ALA A 168 -4.91 13.71 -5.09
C ALA A 168 -5.04 14.64 -3.87
N LEU A 169 -4.01 14.71 -3.00
CA LEU A 169 -3.98 15.63 -1.88
C LEU A 169 -3.65 17.07 -2.29
N THR A 170 -2.85 17.30 -3.32
CA THR A 170 -2.27 18.62 -3.60
C THR A 170 -2.86 19.32 -4.82
N GLU A 171 -3.42 18.58 -5.76
CA GLU A 171 -3.96 19.09 -6.99
C GLU A 171 -5.50 19.13 -6.97
N ASP A 172 -6.11 19.85 -7.89
CA ASP A 172 -7.56 19.90 -8.07
C ASP A 172 -8.02 18.85 -9.10
N GLY A 173 -9.33 18.56 -9.13
CA GLY A 173 -9.91 17.62 -10.08
C GLY A 173 -9.93 16.16 -9.62
N HIS A 174 -9.55 15.86 -8.38
CA HIS A 174 -9.51 14.50 -7.84
C HIS A 174 -10.69 14.15 -6.91
N ALA A 175 -11.53 15.13 -6.56
CA ALA A 175 -12.70 14.90 -5.71
C ALA A 175 -13.69 13.93 -6.38
N GLY A 176 -14.17 12.92 -5.64
CA GLY A 176 -15.11 11.92 -6.11
C GLY A 176 -14.48 10.84 -7.02
N HIS A 177 -13.15 10.74 -7.07
CA HIS A 177 -12.48 9.77 -7.92
C HIS A 177 -11.98 8.57 -7.15
N VAL A 178 -12.03 7.41 -7.82
CA VAL A 178 -11.40 6.15 -7.41
C VAL A 178 -10.26 5.87 -8.38
N TYR A 179 -9.05 5.69 -7.87
CA TYR A 179 -7.87 5.36 -8.64
C TYR A 179 -7.40 3.95 -8.27
N THR A 180 -7.79 2.97 -9.08
CA THR A 180 -7.22 1.62 -8.99
C THR A 180 -5.93 1.61 -9.80
N LEU A 181 -4.84 1.16 -9.19
CA LEU A 181 -3.52 1.22 -9.81
C LEU A 181 -2.71 -0.07 -9.59
N ALA A 182 -1.87 -0.39 -10.56
CA ALA A 182 -0.94 -1.51 -10.53
C ALA A 182 0.43 -1.09 -11.05
N GLY A 183 1.43 -1.94 -10.86
CA GLY A 183 2.75 -1.74 -11.44
C GLY A 183 2.73 -1.81 -12.97
N PRO A 184 3.82 -1.43 -13.65
CA PRO A 184 3.87 -1.35 -15.11
C PRO A 184 4.12 -2.69 -15.78
N GLU A 185 4.37 -3.76 -15.02
CA GLU A 185 4.82 -5.05 -15.55
C GLU A 185 4.03 -6.20 -14.94
N ALA A 186 3.56 -7.13 -15.79
CA ALA A 186 3.03 -8.41 -15.38
C ALA A 186 4.20 -9.41 -15.29
N LEU A 187 4.53 -9.88 -14.10
CA LEU A 187 5.70 -10.72 -13.85
C LEU A 187 5.30 -12.02 -13.14
N THR A 188 5.90 -13.13 -13.55
CA THR A 188 5.77 -14.36 -12.78
C THR A 188 6.44 -14.22 -11.41
N ILE A 189 5.96 -14.96 -10.42
CA ILE A 189 6.57 -15.01 -9.09
C ILE A 189 8.05 -15.42 -9.18
N ALA A 190 8.38 -16.37 -10.03
CA ALA A 190 9.76 -16.78 -10.27
C ALA A 190 10.62 -15.64 -10.88
N ALA A 191 10.06 -14.86 -11.80
CA ALA A 191 10.73 -13.70 -12.38
C ALA A 191 10.99 -12.59 -11.35
N GLN A 192 10.05 -12.36 -10.45
CA GLN A 192 10.20 -11.43 -9.33
C GLN A 192 11.31 -11.88 -8.38
N THR A 193 11.36 -13.18 -8.03
CA THR A 193 12.48 -13.77 -7.24
C THR A 193 13.83 -13.52 -7.91
N ALA A 194 13.91 -13.76 -9.22
CA ALA A 194 15.14 -13.52 -9.97
C ALA A 194 15.54 -12.03 -10.01
N ALA A 195 14.56 -11.11 -10.03
CA ALA A 195 14.82 -9.66 -9.98
C ALA A 195 15.44 -9.25 -8.63
N ILE A 196 14.95 -9.80 -7.51
CA ILE A 196 15.54 -9.59 -6.18
C ILE A 196 16.99 -10.13 -6.17
N GLY A 197 17.21 -11.33 -6.71
CA GLY A 197 18.56 -11.91 -6.82
C GLY A 197 19.53 -10.99 -7.56
N ARG A 198 19.12 -10.43 -8.70
CA ARG A 198 19.93 -9.45 -9.46
C ARG A 198 20.24 -8.19 -8.64
N ALA A 199 19.24 -7.68 -7.91
CA ALA A 199 19.39 -6.47 -7.11
C ALA A 199 20.40 -6.63 -5.95
N ILE A 200 20.49 -7.83 -5.37
CA ILE A 200 21.45 -8.11 -4.29
C ILE A 200 22.78 -8.66 -4.79
N GLY A 201 22.94 -8.89 -6.10
CA GLY A 201 24.15 -9.46 -6.71
C GLY A 201 24.36 -10.94 -6.38
N ALA A 202 23.29 -11.70 -6.12
CA ALA A 202 23.35 -13.12 -5.75
C ALA A 202 22.22 -13.90 -6.42
N THR A 203 22.44 -15.20 -6.66
CA THR A 203 21.36 -16.08 -7.11
C THR A 203 20.40 -16.37 -5.95
N VAL A 204 19.12 -16.04 -6.13
CA VAL A 204 18.05 -16.45 -5.23
C VAL A 204 17.28 -17.57 -5.92
N ARG A 205 17.26 -18.75 -5.29
CA ARG A 205 16.58 -19.93 -5.81
C ARG A 205 15.07 -19.79 -5.56
N PHE A 206 14.28 -20.18 -6.55
CA PHE A 206 12.83 -20.34 -6.37
C PHE A 206 12.53 -21.84 -6.23
N ASP A 207 12.04 -22.25 -5.09
CA ASP A 207 11.62 -23.62 -4.80
C ASP A 207 10.09 -23.67 -4.95
N ASP A 208 9.61 -24.15 -6.09
CA ASP A 208 8.16 -24.28 -6.36
C ASP A 208 7.60 -25.47 -5.58
N LEU A 209 6.94 -25.16 -4.47
CA LEU A 209 6.42 -26.17 -3.56
C LEU A 209 5.13 -26.79 -4.11
N GLU A 210 4.95 -28.06 -3.79
CA GLU A 210 3.64 -28.69 -3.98
C GLU A 210 2.59 -27.92 -3.15
N PRO A 211 1.42 -27.54 -3.74
CA PRO A 211 0.46 -26.65 -3.08
C PRO A 211 -0.03 -27.12 -1.72
N ALA A 212 -0.27 -28.44 -1.54
CA ALA A 212 -0.73 -28.94 -0.25
C ALA A 212 0.34 -28.82 0.84
N THR A 213 1.62 -29.01 0.48
CA THR A 213 2.75 -28.79 1.39
C THR A 213 2.86 -27.33 1.79
N ALA A 214 2.83 -26.42 0.82
CA ALA A 214 2.90 -24.99 1.09
C ALA A 214 1.71 -24.50 1.94
N ARG A 215 0.50 -25.01 1.67
CA ARG A 215 -0.70 -24.71 2.46
C ARG A 215 -0.52 -25.09 3.93
N ALA A 216 -0.02 -26.29 4.19
CA ALA A 216 0.22 -26.75 5.55
C ALA A 216 1.28 -25.91 6.27
N GLU A 217 2.37 -25.55 5.58
CA GLU A 217 3.41 -24.66 6.12
C GLU A 217 2.85 -23.26 6.47
N TRP A 218 2.03 -22.65 5.62
CA TRP A 218 1.48 -21.32 5.85
C TRP A 218 0.50 -21.30 7.04
N ILE A 219 -0.40 -22.30 7.12
CA ILE A 219 -1.32 -22.45 8.24
C ILE A 219 -0.53 -22.70 9.53
N GLY A 220 0.50 -23.55 9.49
CA GLY A 220 1.39 -23.81 10.61
C GLY A 220 2.16 -22.57 11.10
N ASN A 221 2.43 -21.62 10.21
CA ASN A 221 3.03 -20.32 10.51
C ASN A 221 2.02 -19.25 10.99
N GLY A 222 0.74 -19.64 11.17
CA GLY A 222 -0.28 -18.80 11.78
C GLY A 222 -1.12 -17.97 10.77
N TYR A 223 -0.99 -18.21 9.47
CA TYR A 223 -1.90 -17.57 8.51
C TYR A 223 -3.30 -18.21 8.63
N PRO A 224 -4.39 -17.39 8.62
CA PRO A 224 -5.75 -17.91 8.65
C PRO A 224 -6.05 -18.80 7.45
N GLU A 225 -6.62 -19.99 7.69
CA GLU A 225 -6.91 -20.95 6.63
C GLU A 225 -7.75 -20.37 5.47
N PRO A 226 -8.84 -19.59 5.70
CA PRO A 226 -9.61 -18.99 4.60
C PRO A 226 -8.78 -18.02 3.74
N PHE A 227 -7.83 -17.30 4.36
CA PHE A 227 -6.92 -16.40 3.64
C PHE A 227 -5.95 -17.19 2.75
N VAL A 228 -5.37 -18.28 3.28
CA VAL A 228 -4.47 -19.15 2.51
C VAL A 228 -5.21 -19.76 1.31
N ASP A 229 -6.40 -20.28 1.52
CA ASP A 229 -7.22 -20.89 0.46
C ASP A 229 -7.56 -19.88 -0.63
N TRP A 230 -7.97 -18.68 -0.26
CA TRP A 230 -8.25 -17.61 -1.21
C TRP A 230 -7.01 -17.21 -2.02
N MET A 231 -5.89 -17.00 -1.35
CA MET A 231 -4.63 -16.60 -1.98
C MET A 231 -4.13 -17.67 -2.95
N PHE A 232 -4.18 -18.94 -2.54
CA PHE A 232 -3.74 -20.07 -3.37
C PHE A 232 -4.65 -20.27 -4.59
N ALA A 233 -5.96 -20.10 -4.43
CA ALA A 233 -6.91 -20.15 -5.55
C ALA A 233 -6.62 -19.04 -6.58
N MET A 234 -6.32 -17.83 -6.12
CA MET A 234 -5.95 -16.70 -6.96
C MET A 234 -4.65 -17.00 -7.74
N TRP A 235 -3.59 -17.49 -7.08
CA TRP A 235 -2.34 -17.82 -7.75
C TRP A 235 -2.47 -19.01 -8.68
N ALA A 236 -3.22 -20.05 -8.30
CA ALA A 236 -3.50 -21.20 -9.18
C ALA A 236 -4.25 -20.77 -10.45
N GLY A 237 -5.21 -19.85 -10.30
CA GLY A 237 -5.92 -19.24 -11.42
C GLY A 237 -4.97 -18.50 -12.36
N SER A 238 -4.17 -17.60 -11.80
CA SER A 238 -3.21 -16.81 -12.57
C SER A 238 -2.10 -17.64 -13.21
N ALA A 239 -1.65 -18.74 -12.57
CA ALA A 239 -0.65 -19.64 -13.16
C ALA A 239 -1.20 -20.40 -14.37
N ARG A 240 -2.52 -20.69 -14.38
CA ARG A 240 -3.20 -21.43 -15.45
C ARG A 240 -3.57 -20.54 -16.63
N ASP A 241 -4.03 -19.33 -16.32
CA ASP A 241 -4.50 -18.32 -17.28
C ASP A 241 -3.95 -16.95 -16.86
N PRO A 242 -2.68 -16.65 -17.22
CA PRO A 242 -2.03 -15.41 -16.81
C PRO A 242 -2.65 -14.21 -17.54
N ALA A 243 -3.18 -13.28 -16.75
CA ALA A 243 -3.68 -12.03 -17.29
C ALA A 243 -2.52 -11.17 -17.85
N PRO A 244 -2.72 -10.46 -18.97
CA PRO A 244 -1.79 -9.44 -19.44
C PRO A 244 -1.73 -8.26 -18.44
N VAL A 245 -0.83 -7.31 -18.71
CA VAL A 245 -0.83 -6.02 -17.98
C VAL A 245 -2.22 -5.38 -18.11
N ASP A 246 -2.79 -4.98 -16.98
CA ASP A 246 -3.97 -4.12 -16.99
C ASP A 246 -3.52 -2.67 -17.27
N ASP A 247 -3.62 -2.27 -18.53
CA ASP A 247 -3.19 -0.95 -19.00
C ASP A 247 -3.98 0.19 -18.32
N ALA A 248 -5.23 -0.04 -17.93
CA ALA A 248 -6.03 0.96 -17.25
C ALA A 248 -5.47 1.25 -15.85
N TRP A 249 -5.07 0.21 -15.13
CA TRP A 249 -4.47 0.34 -13.79
C TRP A 249 -3.01 0.81 -13.87
N ALA A 250 -2.22 0.25 -14.78
CA ALA A 250 -0.82 0.67 -14.99
C ALA A 250 -0.70 2.12 -15.48
N GLY A 251 -1.69 2.60 -16.24
CA GLY A 251 -1.75 3.96 -16.77
C GLY A 251 -2.07 5.05 -15.72
N VAL A 252 -2.51 4.69 -14.51
CA VAL A 252 -2.89 5.66 -13.47
C VAL A 252 -1.70 6.48 -13.00
N VAL A 253 -0.58 5.82 -12.67
CA VAL A 253 0.62 6.51 -12.18
C VAL A 253 1.14 7.53 -13.19
N PRO A 254 1.46 7.18 -14.45
CA PRO A 254 1.97 8.16 -15.40
C PRO A 254 0.97 9.27 -15.72
N ARG A 255 -0.32 8.99 -15.77
CA ARG A 255 -1.35 9.99 -16.03
C ARG A 255 -1.44 11.04 -14.93
N LEU A 256 -1.36 10.63 -13.65
CA LEU A 256 -1.53 11.55 -12.52
C LEU A 256 -0.21 12.21 -12.09
N THR A 257 0.93 11.58 -12.34
CA THR A 257 2.22 12.07 -11.83
C THR A 257 3.13 12.65 -12.91
N GLY A 258 2.78 12.48 -14.18
CA GLY A 258 3.63 12.85 -15.32
C GLY A 258 4.93 12.04 -15.43
N ARG A 259 5.08 10.97 -14.67
CA ARG A 259 6.29 10.13 -14.64
C ARG A 259 5.93 8.66 -14.85
N PRO A 260 6.78 7.87 -15.52
CA PRO A 260 6.55 6.43 -15.63
C PRO A 260 6.49 5.78 -14.26
N ALA A 261 5.63 4.76 -14.12
CA ALA A 261 5.58 3.93 -12.92
C ALA A 261 6.89 3.17 -12.74
N ARG A 262 7.26 2.91 -11.48
CA ARG A 262 8.47 2.17 -11.13
C ARG A 262 8.30 0.69 -11.42
N THR A 263 9.31 0.09 -12.05
CA THR A 263 9.35 -1.36 -12.30
C THR A 263 9.60 -2.13 -11.00
N PHE A 264 9.28 -3.42 -11.00
CA PHE A 264 9.63 -4.31 -9.88
C PHE A 264 11.15 -4.43 -9.70
N ALA A 265 11.93 -4.39 -10.78
CA ALA A 265 13.38 -4.37 -10.71
C ALA A 265 13.91 -3.12 -9.98
N ARG A 266 13.28 -1.97 -10.17
CA ARG A 266 13.60 -0.75 -9.43
C ARG A 266 13.26 -0.91 -7.95
N TRP A 267 12.08 -1.43 -7.61
CA TRP A 267 11.70 -1.72 -6.24
C TRP A 267 12.71 -2.66 -5.55
N ALA A 268 13.09 -3.75 -6.23
CA ALA A 268 14.08 -4.70 -5.70
C ALA A 268 15.45 -4.03 -5.44
N THR A 269 15.84 -3.06 -6.27
CA THR A 269 17.06 -2.28 -6.06
C THR A 269 16.94 -1.36 -4.84
N ASP A 270 15.83 -0.65 -4.69
CA ASP A 270 15.58 0.26 -3.58
C ASP A 270 15.52 -0.48 -2.24
N HIS A 271 15.10 -1.76 -2.26
CA HIS A 271 15.01 -2.66 -1.10
C HIS A 271 16.15 -3.69 -1.00
N ALA A 272 17.22 -3.54 -1.78
CA ALA A 272 18.30 -4.54 -1.80
C ALA A 272 18.95 -4.78 -0.41
N ALA A 273 18.97 -3.76 0.45
CA ALA A 273 19.52 -3.87 1.80
C ALA A 273 18.67 -4.80 2.70
N ASP A 274 17.37 -4.90 2.47
CA ASP A 274 16.46 -5.75 3.25
C ASP A 274 16.69 -7.24 2.99
N PHE A 275 17.28 -7.59 1.84
CA PHE A 275 17.51 -8.96 1.37
C PHE A 275 18.97 -9.45 1.48
N ARG A 276 19.90 -8.62 1.98
CA ARG A 276 21.33 -8.95 2.15
C ARG A 276 21.68 -9.58 3.48
#